data_2998be0ca440659a860069a48dbd6513
#
_entry.id   2998be0ca440659a860069a48dbd6513
#
_cell.length_a   1.000
_cell.length_b   1.000
_cell.length_c   1.000
_cell.angle_alpha   90.00
_cell.angle_beta   90.00
_cell.angle_gamma   90.00
#
_symmetry.space_group_name_H-M   'P 1'
#
loop_
_entity.id
_entity.type
_entity.pdbx_description
1 polymer ?
#
loop_
_entity_poly.entity_id
_entity_poly.type
_entity_poly.pdbx_seq_one_letter_code
_entity_poly.pdbx_strand_id
1 'polypeptide(L)'
;MSSSPSAALVAPSFEGDFSPGEAFSLEAGGVLPSPTLRYAIYGEPNAAADNVIFVAHALSGSARVADWWPRLFSDGGLLQAGDKCVIGINMLGSCYGSTGPGSIDPLTGRPYGPNFPLVSIRDVVTLQARLLDKLKIHRLKLVMGASIGGMQALEMAIQFPERVERVISIGAAPLRAMGLGLNHLQRRMIELDPAWKGGHYSPDEPPREGLALARALAVCTYKSPELFEHRFARKPDRGGEDPWASGHERGQGLSGQRFDVAGYLDYQGERFVERFDANAYLAITRTMDTWDPARGYPSAEAAFRRIQAEVMLVGISSDWLFPPDEIAELGLRLEKAGVRCEHRELVSSHGHDAFLAEPDELARLLHPYL
;
A
#
# COMPACT_ATOMS: atom_id res chain seq x y z
N MET A 1 -18.38 -22.34 -8.61
CA MET A 1 -17.52 -21.19 -8.97
C MET A 1 -18.31 -20.32 -9.95
N SER A 2 -19.07 -19.38 -9.46
CA SER A 2 -19.77 -18.40 -10.28
C SER A 2 -18.75 -17.31 -10.63
N SER A 3 -18.36 -17.24 -11.90
CA SER A 3 -17.58 -16.12 -12.42
C SER A 3 -18.47 -14.89 -12.39
N SER A 4 -18.28 -14.05 -11.37
CA SER A 4 -18.83 -12.70 -11.41
C SER A 4 -18.35 -12.02 -12.69
N PRO A 5 -19.22 -11.31 -13.44
CA PRO A 5 -18.78 -10.60 -14.63
C PRO A 5 -17.67 -9.63 -14.24
N SER A 6 -16.57 -9.64 -14.97
CA SER A 6 -15.50 -8.66 -14.84
C SER A 6 -16.12 -7.26 -14.96
N ALA A 7 -16.18 -6.53 -13.86
CA ALA A 7 -16.61 -5.14 -13.90
C ALA A 7 -15.68 -4.41 -14.88
N ALA A 8 -16.25 -3.69 -15.85
CA ALA A 8 -15.47 -2.88 -16.77
C ALA A 8 -14.62 -1.90 -15.94
N LEU A 9 -13.31 -1.87 -16.21
CA LEU A 9 -12.40 -0.97 -15.52
C LEU A 9 -12.81 0.48 -15.80
N VAL A 10 -13.05 1.25 -14.76
CA VAL A 10 -13.39 2.67 -14.88
C VAL A 10 -12.10 3.44 -15.18
N ALA A 11 -12.04 4.06 -16.36
CA ALA A 11 -10.90 4.89 -16.75
C ALA A 11 -10.92 6.21 -15.96
N PRO A 12 -9.73 6.74 -15.57
CA PRO A 12 -9.65 8.07 -15.00
C PRO A 12 -10.07 9.14 -16.02
N SER A 13 -10.67 10.24 -15.58
CA SER A 13 -10.96 11.41 -16.40
C SER A 13 -9.67 12.15 -16.79
N PHE A 14 -8.63 12.03 -15.97
CA PHE A 14 -7.29 12.56 -16.25
C PHE A 14 -6.23 11.67 -15.63
N GLU A 15 -5.11 11.51 -16.32
CA GLU A 15 -3.89 10.89 -15.80
C GLU A 15 -2.68 11.71 -16.27
N GLY A 16 -1.73 11.98 -15.38
CA GLY A 16 -0.57 12.79 -15.71
C GLY A 16 0.53 12.71 -14.68
N ASP A 17 1.57 13.46 -14.95
CA ASP A 17 2.76 13.57 -14.10
C ASP A 17 2.90 14.99 -13.56
N PHE A 18 3.32 15.09 -12.32
CA PHE A 18 3.65 16.33 -11.64
C PHE A 18 5.11 16.32 -11.22
N SER A 19 5.82 17.42 -11.50
CA SER A 19 7.12 17.72 -10.89
C SER A 19 7.07 19.13 -10.30
N PRO A 20 7.63 19.34 -9.09
CA PRO A 20 7.71 20.68 -8.50
C PRO A 20 8.61 21.63 -9.28
N GLY A 21 9.45 21.11 -10.20
CA GLY A 21 10.40 21.91 -10.97
C GLY A 21 11.63 22.38 -10.17
N GLU A 22 11.77 21.91 -8.95
CA GLU A 22 12.85 22.21 -8.02
C GLU A 22 13.31 20.95 -7.26
N ALA A 23 14.47 21.04 -6.64
CA ALA A 23 15.00 19.97 -5.81
C ALA A 23 14.14 19.77 -4.54
N PHE A 24 13.95 18.53 -4.15
CA PHE A 24 13.17 18.14 -2.98
C PHE A 24 14.08 17.53 -1.92
N SER A 25 14.23 18.25 -0.80
CA SER A 25 14.99 17.77 0.36
C SER A 25 14.17 16.75 1.15
N LEU A 26 14.81 15.66 1.54
CA LEU A 26 14.21 14.56 2.27
C LEU A 26 14.46 14.67 3.78
N GLU A 27 13.52 14.20 4.59
CA GLU A 27 13.58 14.22 6.05
C GLU A 27 14.80 13.49 6.61
N ALA A 28 15.17 12.36 6.01
CA ALA A 28 16.32 11.56 6.42
C ALA A 28 17.67 12.11 5.94
N GLY A 29 17.66 13.25 5.26
CA GLY A 29 18.79 13.80 4.51
C GLY A 29 18.83 13.27 3.09
N GLY A 30 19.57 13.97 2.23
CA GLY A 30 19.55 13.73 0.79
C GLY A 30 18.58 14.62 0.06
N VAL A 31 18.68 14.60 -1.27
CA VAL A 31 17.92 15.47 -2.16
C VAL A 31 17.56 14.70 -3.42
N LEU A 32 16.31 14.81 -3.84
CA LEU A 32 15.87 14.40 -5.17
C LEU A 32 15.85 15.66 -6.08
N PRO A 33 16.69 15.73 -7.10
CA PRO A 33 16.85 16.97 -7.90
C PRO A 33 15.58 17.40 -8.62
N SER A 34 14.78 16.46 -9.08
CA SER A 34 13.51 16.74 -9.79
C SER A 34 12.57 15.53 -9.68
N PRO A 35 11.95 15.33 -8.50
CA PRO A 35 11.04 14.22 -8.34
C PRO A 35 9.76 14.39 -9.15
N THR A 36 9.18 13.28 -9.58
CA THR A 36 7.92 13.24 -10.30
C THR A 36 6.93 12.39 -9.54
N LEU A 37 5.66 12.79 -9.51
CA LEU A 37 4.53 11.99 -9.04
C LEU A 37 3.58 11.72 -10.21
N ARG A 38 3.27 10.44 -10.47
CA ARG A 38 2.17 10.02 -11.31
C ARG A 38 0.86 10.13 -10.53
N TYR A 39 -0.19 10.69 -11.14
CA TYR A 39 -1.51 10.78 -10.51
C TYR A 39 -2.64 10.54 -11.50
N ALA A 40 -3.79 10.16 -10.99
CA ALA A 40 -5.01 9.94 -11.76
C ALA A 40 -6.20 10.60 -11.05
N ILE A 41 -7.12 11.17 -11.82
CA ILE A 41 -8.32 11.82 -11.33
C ILE A 41 -9.54 11.12 -11.94
N TYR A 42 -10.57 10.91 -11.13
CA TYR A 42 -11.88 10.37 -11.51
C TYR A 42 -12.94 11.40 -11.13
N GLY A 43 -13.73 11.83 -12.09
CA GLY A 43 -14.63 12.97 -11.91
C GLY A 43 -13.91 14.32 -12.04
N GLU A 44 -14.50 15.37 -11.51
CA GLU A 44 -13.97 16.73 -11.58
C GLU A 44 -14.11 17.45 -10.23
N PRO A 45 -13.13 18.28 -9.83
CA PRO A 45 -13.34 19.18 -8.70
C PRO A 45 -14.45 20.16 -9.02
N ASN A 46 -15.37 20.37 -8.08
CA ASN A 46 -16.37 21.43 -8.21
C ASN A 46 -15.72 22.83 -8.02
N ALA A 47 -16.48 23.90 -8.25
CA ALA A 47 -15.95 25.26 -8.19
C ALA A 47 -15.34 25.63 -6.81
N ALA A 48 -15.82 25.03 -5.73
CA ALA A 48 -15.28 25.21 -4.37
C ALA A 48 -14.12 24.26 -4.05
N ALA A 49 -13.89 23.23 -4.89
CA ALA A 49 -12.96 22.11 -4.67
C ALA A 49 -13.16 21.41 -3.30
N ASP A 50 -14.42 21.35 -2.82
CA ASP A 50 -14.79 20.74 -1.54
C ASP A 50 -15.39 19.33 -1.68
N ASN A 51 -15.36 18.77 -2.91
CA ASN A 51 -15.79 17.41 -3.23
C ASN A 51 -14.62 16.44 -3.46
N VAL A 52 -13.41 16.84 -3.11
CA VAL A 52 -12.21 16.07 -3.44
C VAL A 52 -11.90 15.01 -2.38
N ILE A 53 -11.77 13.77 -2.83
CA ILE A 53 -11.37 12.61 -2.04
C ILE A 53 -9.98 12.17 -2.50
N PHE A 54 -9.00 12.18 -1.62
CA PHE A 54 -7.69 11.61 -1.90
C PHE A 54 -7.63 10.16 -1.41
N VAL A 55 -7.31 9.24 -2.31
CA VAL A 55 -7.12 7.82 -2.01
C VAL A 55 -5.64 7.46 -2.09
N ALA A 56 -5.05 7.17 -0.95
CA ALA A 56 -3.66 6.73 -0.83
C ALA A 56 -3.58 5.21 -0.96
N HIS A 57 -2.77 4.74 -1.93
CA HIS A 57 -2.69 3.32 -2.25
C HIS A 57 -1.83 2.52 -1.25
N ALA A 58 -2.12 1.21 -1.12
CA ALA A 58 -1.32 0.24 -0.39
C ALA A 58 0.01 -0.07 -1.13
N LEU A 59 0.89 -0.87 -0.51
CA LEU A 59 2.27 -1.13 -0.95
C LEU A 59 2.41 -1.38 -2.46
N SER A 60 1.58 -2.22 -3.04
CA SER A 60 1.64 -2.62 -4.45
C SER A 60 0.54 -2.00 -5.33
N GLY A 61 -0.17 -1.01 -4.81
CA GLY A 61 -1.15 -0.22 -5.55
C GLY A 61 -0.52 0.86 -6.42
N SER A 62 -1.35 1.63 -7.09
CA SER A 62 -0.95 2.72 -7.96
C SER A 62 -1.94 3.89 -7.89
N ALA A 63 -1.65 4.97 -8.61
CA ALA A 63 -2.56 6.11 -8.78
C ALA A 63 -3.92 5.71 -9.38
N ARG A 64 -3.97 4.64 -10.15
CA ARG A 64 -5.19 4.14 -10.81
C ARG A 64 -6.04 3.36 -9.81
N VAL A 65 -6.71 4.08 -8.92
CA VAL A 65 -7.47 3.50 -7.80
C VAL A 65 -8.54 2.53 -8.26
N ALA A 66 -9.23 2.82 -9.36
CA ALA A 66 -10.27 1.95 -9.90
C ALA A 66 -9.76 0.58 -10.37
N ASP A 67 -8.44 0.44 -10.68
CA ASP A 67 -7.87 -0.83 -11.12
C ASP A 67 -7.75 -1.85 -9.98
N TRP A 68 -7.60 -1.37 -8.72
CA TRP A 68 -7.46 -2.23 -7.55
C TRP A 68 -8.64 -2.14 -6.57
N TRP A 69 -9.55 -1.16 -6.73
CA TRP A 69 -10.85 -1.06 -6.05
C TRP A 69 -12.03 -0.89 -7.05
N PRO A 70 -12.13 -1.71 -8.11
CA PRO A 70 -13.11 -1.51 -9.18
C PRO A 70 -14.54 -1.45 -8.69
N ARG A 71 -14.87 -2.24 -7.65
CA ARG A 71 -16.21 -2.30 -7.10
C ARG A 71 -16.66 -0.99 -6.44
N LEU A 72 -15.73 -0.24 -5.86
CA LEU A 72 -16.03 1.05 -5.25
C LEU A 72 -16.31 2.15 -6.31
N PHE A 73 -15.88 1.93 -7.57
CA PHE A 73 -16.09 2.87 -8.67
C PHE A 73 -17.21 2.45 -9.62
N SER A 74 -17.78 1.23 -9.48
CA SER A 74 -18.90 0.78 -10.29
C SER A 74 -20.19 1.56 -9.96
N ASP A 75 -21.23 1.36 -10.79
CA ASP A 75 -22.54 1.98 -10.57
C ASP A 75 -23.08 1.71 -9.16
N GLY A 76 -23.41 2.78 -8.45
CA GLY A 76 -23.78 2.74 -7.03
C GLY A 76 -22.61 2.54 -6.07
N GLY A 77 -21.38 2.48 -6.56
CA GLY A 77 -20.17 2.35 -5.74
C GLY A 77 -19.84 3.61 -4.96
N LEU A 78 -19.19 3.43 -3.84
CA LEU A 78 -18.88 4.47 -2.85
C LEU A 78 -18.04 5.63 -3.43
N LEU A 79 -17.15 5.32 -4.38
CA LEU A 79 -16.24 6.26 -5.03
C LEU A 79 -16.65 6.52 -6.50
N GLN A 80 -17.87 6.16 -6.88
CA GLN A 80 -18.38 6.45 -8.21
C GLN A 80 -18.28 7.94 -8.50
N ALA A 81 -17.77 8.29 -9.69
CA ALA A 81 -17.76 9.66 -10.17
C ALA A 81 -19.22 10.18 -10.32
N GLY A 82 -19.39 11.46 -10.14
CA GLY A 82 -20.69 12.14 -10.15
C GLY A 82 -20.50 13.48 -9.47
N ASP A 83 -20.91 13.55 -8.21
CA ASP A 83 -20.67 14.70 -7.34
C ASP A 83 -19.27 14.67 -6.67
N LYS A 84 -18.51 13.59 -6.85
CA LYS A 84 -17.19 13.37 -6.25
C LYS A 84 -16.07 13.52 -7.26
N CYS A 85 -14.95 14.06 -6.79
CA CYS A 85 -13.66 14.02 -7.46
C CYS A 85 -12.71 13.13 -6.66
N VAL A 86 -12.34 11.97 -7.21
CA VAL A 86 -11.37 11.09 -6.55
C VAL A 86 -10.01 11.28 -7.19
N ILE A 87 -8.99 11.53 -6.38
CA ILE A 87 -7.60 11.60 -6.82
C ILE A 87 -6.80 10.45 -6.21
N GLY A 88 -6.09 9.70 -7.07
CA GLY A 88 -5.06 8.75 -6.69
C GLY A 88 -3.70 9.33 -7.03
N ILE A 89 -2.73 9.22 -6.13
CA ILE A 89 -1.36 9.69 -6.34
C ILE A 89 -0.41 8.53 -6.07
N ASN A 90 0.40 8.19 -7.07
CA ASN A 90 1.37 7.12 -6.92
C ASN A 90 2.51 7.58 -6.01
N MET A 91 2.82 6.75 -5.01
CA MET A 91 3.76 7.05 -3.94
C MET A 91 5.18 7.25 -4.49
N LEU A 92 5.90 8.25 -3.97
CA LEU A 92 7.34 8.42 -4.18
C LEU A 92 8.08 7.17 -3.68
N GLY A 93 9.00 6.64 -4.48
CA GLY A 93 9.68 5.37 -4.22
C GLY A 93 9.03 4.15 -4.90
N SER A 94 7.80 4.29 -5.45
CA SER A 94 7.11 3.22 -6.19
C SER A 94 7.57 3.11 -7.64
N CYS A 95 7.19 2.01 -8.32
CA CYS A 95 7.57 1.72 -9.71
C CYS A 95 6.50 2.05 -10.76
N TYR A 96 5.39 2.72 -10.40
CA TYR A 96 4.27 3.00 -11.31
C TYR A 96 4.23 4.46 -11.78
N GLY A 97 5.38 5.01 -12.20
CA GLY A 97 5.48 6.33 -12.83
C GLY A 97 5.95 7.46 -11.92
N SER A 98 5.82 7.36 -10.60
CA SER A 98 6.50 8.29 -9.69
C SER A 98 7.99 7.97 -9.60
N THR A 99 8.79 8.98 -9.25
CA THR A 99 10.22 8.78 -9.02
C THR A 99 10.46 7.70 -7.96
N GLY A 100 11.28 6.74 -8.32
CA GLY A 100 11.66 5.60 -7.48
C GLY A 100 13.04 5.06 -7.89
N PRO A 101 13.48 3.94 -7.32
CA PRO A 101 14.79 3.36 -7.61
C PRO A 101 15.07 3.09 -9.09
N GLY A 102 14.03 2.73 -9.87
CA GLY A 102 14.15 2.52 -11.33
C GLY A 102 14.22 3.80 -12.15
N SER A 103 13.95 4.96 -11.57
CA SER A 103 14.01 6.25 -12.26
C SER A 103 15.45 6.66 -12.55
N ILE A 104 15.65 7.39 -13.65
CA ILE A 104 16.97 7.94 -14.00
C ILE A 104 17.31 9.09 -13.05
N ASP A 105 18.45 8.98 -12.39
CA ASP A 105 19.05 10.07 -11.62
C ASP A 105 19.60 11.12 -12.61
N PRO A 106 19.09 12.34 -12.61
CA PRO A 106 19.53 13.38 -13.53
C PRO A 106 20.99 13.79 -13.33
N LEU A 107 21.58 13.49 -12.16
CA LEU A 107 23.00 13.82 -11.89
C LEU A 107 23.96 12.79 -12.52
N THR A 108 23.55 11.55 -12.63
CA THR A 108 24.43 10.45 -13.12
C THR A 108 24.03 9.95 -14.50
N GLY A 109 22.79 10.21 -14.95
CA GLY A 109 22.22 9.67 -16.20
C GLY A 109 21.92 8.16 -16.12
N ARG A 110 21.92 7.55 -14.93
CA ARG A 110 21.66 6.13 -14.68
C ARG A 110 20.50 5.96 -13.70
N PRO A 111 19.87 4.78 -13.64
CA PRO A 111 18.88 4.51 -12.59
C PRO A 111 19.47 4.75 -11.20
N TYR A 112 18.68 5.29 -10.29
CA TYR A 112 19.10 5.43 -8.89
C TYR A 112 19.52 4.07 -8.30
N GLY A 113 18.77 3.02 -8.61
CA GLY A 113 19.06 1.68 -8.10
C GLY A 113 19.16 1.66 -6.57
N PRO A 114 20.24 1.06 -6.03
CA PRO A 114 20.47 1.01 -4.58
C PRO A 114 20.83 2.35 -3.96
N ASN A 115 21.15 3.37 -4.77
CA ASN A 115 21.48 4.73 -4.31
C ASN A 115 20.20 5.59 -4.14
N PHE A 116 19.02 5.05 -4.41
CA PHE A 116 17.77 5.78 -4.15
C PHE A 116 17.70 6.13 -2.66
N PRO A 117 17.50 7.43 -2.32
CA PRO A 117 17.55 7.86 -0.93
C PRO A 117 16.40 7.28 -0.11
N LEU A 118 16.56 7.22 1.20
CA LEU A 118 15.47 6.86 2.10
C LEU A 118 14.40 7.95 2.05
N VAL A 119 13.20 7.56 1.65
CA VAL A 119 12.00 8.39 1.63
C VAL A 119 11.13 8.01 2.82
N SER A 120 10.68 8.99 3.60
CA SER A 120 9.73 8.78 4.70
C SER A 120 8.28 8.98 4.23
N ILE A 121 7.29 8.52 5.02
CA ILE A 121 5.87 8.84 4.76
C ILE A 121 5.64 10.36 4.77
N ARG A 122 6.39 11.11 5.59
CA ARG A 122 6.34 12.58 5.63
C ARG A 122 6.78 13.21 4.32
N ASP A 123 7.85 12.69 3.72
CA ASP A 123 8.32 13.14 2.40
C ASP A 123 7.27 12.86 1.33
N VAL A 124 6.69 11.65 1.34
CA VAL A 124 5.61 11.25 0.42
C VAL A 124 4.46 12.24 0.50
N VAL A 125 3.95 12.48 1.70
CA VAL A 125 2.80 13.37 1.95
C VAL A 125 3.13 14.82 1.63
N THR A 126 4.35 15.29 1.93
CA THR A 126 4.78 16.65 1.58
C THR A 126 4.77 16.87 0.07
N LEU A 127 5.27 15.90 -0.71
CA LEU A 127 5.29 16.02 -2.17
C LEU A 127 3.87 15.90 -2.76
N GLN A 128 3.02 15.05 -2.19
CA GLN A 128 1.60 14.96 -2.54
C GLN A 128 0.87 16.29 -2.29
N ALA A 129 1.14 16.94 -1.17
CA ALA A 129 0.56 18.26 -0.86
C ALA A 129 0.96 19.32 -1.89
N ARG A 130 2.21 19.32 -2.38
CA ARG A 130 2.66 20.22 -3.46
C ARG A 130 1.92 19.96 -4.79
N LEU A 131 1.63 18.70 -5.11
CA LEU A 131 0.77 18.35 -6.25
C LEU A 131 -0.63 18.92 -6.06
N LEU A 132 -1.24 18.74 -4.88
CA LEU A 132 -2.56 19.29 -4.59
C LEU A 132 -2.59 20.83 -4.73
N ASP A 133 -1.53 21.52 -4.29
CA ASP A 133 -1.39 22.97 -4.50
C ASP A 133 -1.35 23.34 -5.99
N LYS A 134 -0.59 22.58 -6.79
CA LYS A 134 -0.55 22.76 -8.25
C LYS A 134 -1.91 22.59 -8.90
N LEU A 135 -2.71 21.67 -8.40
CA LEU A 135 -4.09 21.43 -8.83
C LEU A 135 -5.10 22.41 -8.24
N LYS A 136 -4.65 23.35 -7.38
CA LYS A 136 -5.50 24.30 -6.64
C LYS A 136 -6.51 23.63 -5.71
N ILE A 137 -6.17 22.43 -5.21
CA ILE A 137 -6.94 21.69 -4.24
C ILE A 137 -6.38 22.01 -2.85
N HIS A 138 -6.98 22.99 -2.19
CA HIS A 138 -6.51 23.46 -0.88
C HIS A 138 -7.15 22.72 0.29
N ARG A 139 -8.25 22.04 0.06
CA ARG A 139 -8.98 21.26 1.07
C ARG A 139 -9.42 19.93 0.49
N LEU A 140 -9.30 18.89 1.31
CA LEU A 140 -9.74 17.53 1.01
C LEU A 140 -10.94 17.21 1.89
N LYS A 141 -12.05 16.82 1.27
CA LYS A 141 -13.24 16.34 1.97
C LYS A 141 -12.91 15.06 2.74
N LEU A 142 -12.08 14.22 2.13
CA LEU A 142 -11.67 12.96 2.72
C LEU A 142 -10.26 12.59 2.22
N VAL A 143 -9.44 12.10 3.12
CA VAL A 143 -8.25 11.32 2.79
C VAL A 143 -8.45 9.91 3.30
N MET A 144 -8.28 8.90 2.43
CA MET A 144 -8.45 7.52 2.83
C MET A 144 -7.37 6.61 2.24
N GLY A 145 -7.09 5.54 2.96
CA GLY A 145 -6.16 4.52 2.50
C GLY A 145 -6.13 3.31 3.41
N ALA A 146 -5.56 2.22 2.90
CA ALA A 146 -5.37 1.00 3.65
C ALA A 146 -3.87 0.68 3.79
N SER A 147 -3.47 0.02 4.89
CA SER A 147 -2.08 -0.35 5.14
C SER A 147 -1.18 0.90 5.11
N ILE A 148 -0.08 0.90 4.37
CA ILE A 148 0.77 2.09 4.17
C ILE A 148 -0.02 3.30 3.61
N GLY A 149 -1.13 3.07 2.91
CA GLY A 149 -2.05 4.14 2.50
C GLY A 149 -2.77 4.79 3.69
N GLY A 150 -3.13 4.01 4.70
CA GLY A 150 -3.69 4.51 5.95
C GLY A 150 -2.67 5.32 6.77
N MET A 151 -1.39 4.92 6.74
CA MET A 151 -0.30 5.71 7.33
C MET A 151 -0.18 7.08 6.64
N GLN A 152 -0.25 7.12 5.29
CA GLN A 152 -0.25 8.37 4.53
C GLN A 152 -1.45 9.25 4.88
N ALA A 153 -2.64 8.66 5.03
CA ALA A 153 -3.86 9.40 5.38
C ALA A 153 -3.75 10.08 6.75
N LEU A 154 -3.26 9.36 7.75
CA LEU A 154 -3.02 9.93 9.09
C LEU A 154 -1.92 11.00 9.06
N GLU A 155 -0.82 10.75 8.35
CA GLU A 155 0.29 11.70 8.25
C GLU A 155 -0.12 12.98 7.53
N MET A 156 -1.01 12.89 6.51
CA MET A 156 -1.56 14.06 5.82
C MET A 156 -2.33 14.97 6.81
N ALA A 157 -3.13 14.39 7.70
CA ALA A 157 -3.87 15.14 8.71
C ALA A 157 -2.95 15.70 9.82
N ILE A 158 -1.84 15.03 10.13
CA ILE A 158 -0.84 15.52 11.08
C ILE A 158 -0.07 16.71 10.51
N GLN A 159 0.42 16.62 9.27
CA GLN A 159 1.24 17.66 8.67
C GLN A 159 0.42 18.87 8.21
N PHE A 160 -0.76 18.63 7.67
CA PHE A 160 -1.62 19.65 7.04
C PHE A 160 -3.03 19.65 7.66
N PRO A 161 -3.15 19.92 8.98
CA PRO A 161 -4.40 19.75 9.72
C PRO A 161 -5.59 20.56 9.16
N GLU A 162 -5.31 21.76 8.65
CA GLU A 162 -6.35 22.64 8.08
C GLU A 162 -6.84 22.21 6.69
N ARG A 163 -6.14 21.27 6.04
CA ARG A 163 -6.46 20.82 4.68
C ARG A 163 -7.39 19.61 4.66
N VAL A 164 -7.53 18.89 5.75
CA VAL A 164 -8.24 17.60 5.80
C VAL A 164 -9.47 17.71 6.68
N GLU A 165 -10.63 17.42 6.10
CA GLU A 165 -11.90 17.41 6.85
C GLU A 165 -12.12 16.06 7.54
N ARG A 166 -11.86 14.96 6.83
CA ARG A 166 -12.01 13.59 7.33
C ARG A 166 -10.87 12.70 6.92
N VAL A 167 -10.58 11.71 7.77
CA VAL A 167 -9.60 10.65 7.53
C VAL A 167 -10.26 9.29 7.69
N ILE A 168 -10.00 8.37 6.76
CA ILE A 168 -10.28 6.94 6.94
C ILE A 168 -8.96 6.19 6.81
N SER A 169 -8.52 5.54 7.88
CA SER A 169 -7.31 4.71 7.91
C SER A 169 -7.69 3.26 8.21
N ILE A 170 -7.38 2.35 7.27
CA ILE A 170 -7.81 0.96 7.29
C ILE A 170 -6.60 0.06 7.53
N GLY A 171 -6.61 -0.76 8.57
CA GLY A 171 -5.55 -1.73 8.86
C GLY A 171 -4.17 -1.07 8.88
N ALA A 172 -4.00 0.04 9.61
CA ALA A 172 -2.76 0.80 9.61
C ALA A 172 -2.44 1.38 11.00
N ALA A 173 -1.25 1.07 11.47
CA ALA A 173 -0.63 1.60 12.68
C ALA A 173 0.90 1.62 12.48
N PRO A 174 1.69 2.29 13.34
CA PRO A 174 3.14 2.11 13.35
C PRO A 174 3.50 0.63 13.54
N LEU A 175 4.38 0.11 12.68
CA LEU A 175 4.73 -1.31 12.73
C LEU A 175 5.39 -1.69 14.05
N ARG A 176 4.91 -2.76 14.67
CA ARG A 176 5.56 -3.40 15.80
C ARG A 176 6.68 -4.35 15.36
N ALA A 177 7.44 -4.89 16.31
CA ALA A 177 8.63 -5.70 16.08
C ALA A 177 8.39 -6.88 15.10
N MET A 178 7.22 -7.53 15.15
CA MET A 178 6.90 -8.63 14.23
C MET A 178 6.79 -8.12 12.79
N GLY A 179 6.06 -7.04 12.55
CA GLY A 179 5.94 -6.43 11.22
C GLY A 179 7.30 -5.96 10.67
N LEU A 180 8.12 -5.32 11.51
CA LEU A 180 9.49 -4.94 11.15
C LEU A 180 10.36 -6.15 10.80
N GLY A 181 10.24 -7.25 11.58
CA GLY A 181 10.94 -8.52 11.31
C GLY A 181 10.52 -9.14 9.98
N LEU A 182 9.23 -9.18 9.69
CA LEU A 182 8.69 -9.70 8.44
C LEU A 182 9.16 -8.89 7.23
N ASN A 183 9.12 -7.56 7.31
CA ASN A 183 9.65 -6.70 6.26
C ASN A 183 11.17 -6.88 6.08
N HIS A 184 11.92 -7.05 7.18
CA HIS A 184 13.35 -7.36 7.11
C HIS A 184 13.61 -8.67 6.34
N LEU A 185 12.87 -9.75 6.66
CA LEU A 185 13.03 -11.03 5.98
C LEU A 185 12.70 -10.92 4.49
N GLN A 186 11.64 -10.22 4.12
CA GLN A 186 11.28 -10.00 2.72
C GLN A 186 12.40 -9.27 1.96
N ARG A 187 12.98 -8.22 2.54
CA ARG A 187 14.13 -7.53 1.94
C ARG A 187 15.32 -8.44 1.81
N ARG A 188 15.63 -9.24 2.85
CA ARG A 188 16.74 -10.20 2.80
C ARG A 188 16.58 -11.25 1.70
N MET A 189 15.37 -11.72 1.42
CA MET A 189 15.11 -12.63 0.30
C MET A 189 15.49 -12.01 -1.04
N ILE A 190 15.15 -10.76 -1.27
CA ILE A 190 15.54 -10.03 -2.49
C ILE A 190 17.07 -9.83 -2.55
N GLU A 191 17.67 -9.39 -1.45
CA GLU A 191 19.10 -9.11 -1.37
C GLU A 191 19.99 -10.36 -1.53
N LEU A 192 19.47 -11.54 -1.18
CA LEU A 192 20.18 -12.83 -1.32
C LEU A 192 20.06 -13.42 -2.72
N ASP A 193 19.15 -12.92 -3.56
CA ASP A 193 19.07 -13.35 -4.97
C ASP A 193 20.34 -12.91 -5.72
N PRO A 194 21.10 -13.85 -6.33
CA PRO A 194 22.31 -13.49 -7.09
C PRO A 194 22.04 -12.48 -8.22
N ALA A 195 20.83 -12.49 -8.80
CA ALA A 195 20.45 -11.56 -9.85
C ALA A 195 20.23 -10.13 -9.34
N TRP A 196 20.07 -9.91 -8.03
CA TRP A 196 19.96 -8.57 -7.46
C TRP A 196 21.23 -7.72 -7.63
N LYS A 197 22.41 -8.33 -7.64
CA LYS A 197 23.71 -7.68 -7.93
C LYS A 197 23.94 -6.41 -7.09
N GLY A 198 23.56 -6.44 -5.80
CA GLY A 198 23.65 -5.26 -4.92
C GLY A 198 22.70 -4.12 -5.31
N GLY A 199 21.61 -4.42 -5.99
CA GLY A 199 20.62 -3.44 -6.50
C GLY A 199 20.95 -2.87 -7.88
N HIS A 200 22.01 -3.38 -8.55
CA HIS A 200 22.45 -2.95 -9.89
C HIS A 200 22.06 -3.99 -10.95
N TYR A 201 20.82 -4.40 -11.02
CA TYR A 201 20.33 -5.33 -12.04
C TYR A 201 19.74 -4.58 -13.25
N SER A 202 19.70 -5.28 -14.38
CA SER A 202 18.97 -4.82 -15.57
C SER A 202 17.47 -5.08 -15.41
N PRO A 203 16.59 -4.21 -15.95
CA PRO A 203 15.16 -4.50 -16.04
C PRO A 203 14.83 -5.83 -16.75
N ASP A 204 15.70 -6.28 -17.68
CA ASP A 204 15.53 -7.54 -18.39
C ASP A 204 15.97 -8.76 -17.56
N GLU A 205 16.78 -8.56 -16.53
CA GLU A 205 17.29 -9.60 -15.62
C GLU A 205 17.08 -9.21 -14.15
N PRO A 206 15.84 -9.00 -13.70
CA PRO A 206 15.56 -8.63 -12.30
C PRO A 206 15.76 -9.84 -11.37
N PRO A 207 15.91 -9.62 -10.07
CA PRO A 207 15.99 -10.68 -9.05
C PRO A 207 14.61 -11.33 -8.84
N ARG A 208 14.22 -12.17 -9.80
CA ARG A 208 12.87 -12.76 -9.87
C ARG A 208 12.57 -13.67 -8.69
N GLU A 209 13.53 -14.55 -8.35
CA GLU A 209 13.36 -15.53 -7.27
C GLU A 209 13.23 -14.85 -5.91
N GLY A 210 14.10 -13.91 -5.62
CA GLY A 210 14.08 -13.16 -4.36
C GLY A 210 12.81 -12.34 -4.19
N LEU A 211 12.38 -11.65 -5.24
CA LEU A 211 11.14 -10.86 -5.21
C LEU A 211 9.90 -11.76 -5.12
N ALA A 212 9.89 -12.89 -5.82
CA ALA A 212 8.80 -13.86 -5.75
C ALA A 212 8.65 -14.45 -4.33
N LEU A 213 9.77 -14.84 -3.70
CA LEU A 213 9.78 -15.35 -2.32
C LEU A 213 9.35 -14.26 -1.32
N ALA A 214 9.82 -13.03 -1.48
CA ALA A 214 9.39 -11.92 -0.65
C ALA A 214 7.87 -11.71 -0.75
N ARG A 215 7.31 -11.79 -1.96
CA ARG A 215 5.86 -11.71 -2.17
C ARG A 215 5.12 -12.89 -1.56
N ALA A 216 5.63 -14.10 -1.69
CA ALA A 216 5.05 -15.31 -1.09
C ALA A 216 4.96 -15.18 0.44
N LEU A 217 6.04 -14.73 1.09
CA LEU A 217 6.05 -14.45 2.52
C LEU A 217 5.02 -13.35 2.87
N ALA A 218 4.97 -12.27 2.11
CA ALA A 218 4.00 -11.20 2.31
C ALA A 218 2.55 -11.72 2.20
N VAL A 219 2.24 -12.58 1.22
CA VAL A 219 0.90 -13.20 1.08
C VAL A 219 0.52 -14.02 2.30
N CYS A 220 1.47 -14.72 2.93
CA CYS A 220 1.21 -15.39 4.20
C CYS A 220 0.80 -14.42 5.30
N THR A 221 1.32 -13.19 5.29
CA THR A 221 0.96 -12.18 6.29
C THR A 221 -0.34 -11.44 5.97
N TYR A 222 -0.76 -11.44 4.70
CA TYR A 222 -1.97 -10.73 4.25
C TYR A 222 -3.25 -11.56 4.37
N LYS A 223 -3.14 -12.86 4.59
CA LYS A 223 -4.27 -13.78 4.71
C LYS A 223 -4.37 -14.35 6.13
N SER A 224 -5.58 -14.67 6.56
CA SER A 224 -5.77 -15.31 7.85
C SER A 224 -5.39 -16.81 7.80
N PRO A 225 -4.96 -17.39 8.92
CA PRO A 225 -4.74 -18.84 9.03
C PRO A 225 -6.01 -19.65 8.68
N GLU A 226 -7.17 -19.17 9.10
CA GLU A 226 -8.47 -19.81 8.83
C GLU A 226 -8.77 -19.86 7.33
N LEU A 227 -8.49 -18.78 6.61
CA LEU A 227 -8.68 -18.74 5.15
C LEU A 227 -7.73 -19.73 4.45
N PHE A 228 -6.48 -19.81 4.90
CA PHE A 228 -5.52 -20.77 4.37
C PHE A 228 -5.98 -22.21 4.62
N GLU A 229 -6.40 -22.53 5.86
CA GLU A 229 -6.89 -23.86 6.20
C GLU A 229 -8.14 -24.24 5.41
N HIS A 230 -9.12 -23.34 5.33
CA HIS A 230 -10.34 -23.58 4.55
C HIS A 230 -10.04 -23.82 3.05
N ARG A 231 -9.11 -23.08 2.50
CA ARG A 231 -8.80 -23.11 1.06
C ARG A 231 -7.90 -24.29 0.68
N PHE A 232 -6.85 -24.51 1.42
CA PHE A 232 -5.79 -25.45 1.06
C PHE A 232 -5.76 -26.70 1.94
N ALA A 233 -5.90 -26.55 3.26
CA ALA A 233 -5.71 -27.64 4.21
C ALA A 233 -4.41 -28.43 3.90
N ARG A 234 -4.48 -29.74 3.92
CA ARG A 234 -3.36 -30.63 3.53
C ARG A 234 -3.57 -31.26 2.15
N LYS A 235 -4.21 -30.53 1.24
CA LYS A 235 -4.49 -31.03 -0.11
C LYS A 235 -3.20 -31.18 -0.91
N PRO A 236 -3.05 -32.27 -1.69
CA PRO A 236 -1.97 -32.39 -2.67
C PRO A 236 -2.00 -31.24 -3.69
N ASP A 237 -0.85 -30.94 -4.29
CA ASP A 237 -0.77 -29.95 -5.37
C ASP A 237 -1.71 -30.31 -6.53
N ARG A 238 -2.31 -29.28 -7.13
CA ARG A 238 -3.20 -29.41 -8.30
C ARG A 238 -2.50 -29.98 -9.53
N GLY A 239 -1.18 -29.92 -9.59
CA GLY A 239 -0.36 -30.60 -10.58
C GLY A 239 -0.36 -32.13 -10.49
N GLY A 240 -1.08 -32.70 -9.50
CA GLY A 240 -1.19 -34.14 -9.30
C GLY A 240 0.00 -34.72 -8.52
N GLU A 241 0.82 -33.90 -7.91
CA GLU A 241 1.90 -34.36 -7.04
C GLU A 241 1.33 -34.75 -5.68
N ASP A 242 1.52 -36.03 -5.31
CA ASP A 242 1.20 -36.51 -3.98
C ASP A 242 2.36 -36.20 -3.03
N PRO A 243 2.16 -35.34 -1.99
CA PRO A 243 3.20 -35.06 -1.02
C PRO A 243 3.70 -36.27 -0.24
N TRP A 244 2.98 -37.40 -0.30
CA TRP A 244 3.36 -38.67 0.32
C TRP A 244 4.03 -39.64 -0.65
N ALA A 245 4.00 -39.37 -1.96
CA ALA A 245 4.66 -40.24 -2.93
C ALA A 245 6.20 -40.11 -2.77
N SER A 246 6.87 -41.25 -2.70
CA SER A 246 8.33 -41.25 -2.65
C SER A 246 8.86 -40.70 -3.98
N GLY A 247 9.61 -39.58 -3.94
CA GLY A 247 10.24 -38.97 -5.11
C GLY A 247 11.33 -39.84 -5.77
N HIS A 248 11.53 -41.06 -5.31
CA HIS A 248 12.55 -42.01 -5.77
C HIS A 248 12.39 -42.38 -7.25
N GLU A 249 11.16 -42.51 -7.72
CA GLU A 249 10.90 -42.87 -9.12
C GLU A 249 11.11 -41.74 -10.11
N ARG A 250 11.10 -40.45 -9.63
CA ARG A 250 11.26 -39.26 -10.46
C ARG A 250 12.61 -38.55 -10.32
N GLY A 251 13.53 -39.07 -9.51
CA GLY A 251 14.84 -38.46 -9.29
C GLY A 251 14.83 -37.10 -8.57
N GLN A 252 13.72 -36.72 -7.95
CA GLN A 252 13.53 -35.40 -7.35
C GLN A 252 13.95 -35.29 -5.87
N GLY A 253 14.30 -36.39 -5.25
CA GLY A 253 14.84 -36.47 -3.89
C GLY A 253 13.96 -35.73 -2.84
N LEU A 254 14.55 -34.75 -2.15
CA LEU A 254 13.88 -33.95 -1.13
C LEU A 254 13.04 -32.81 -1.68
N SER A 255 13.22 -32.46 -2.97
CA SER A 255 12.49 -31.41 -3.65
C SER A 255 11.49 -31.99 -4.64
N GLY A 256 10.30 -31.50 -4.75
CA GLY A 256 9.34 -31.89 -5.79
C GLY A 256 8.01 -32.44 -5.29
N GLN A 257 7.87 -32.61 -3.99
CA GLN A 257 6.61 -32.99 -3.37
C GLN A 257 6.05 -31.80 -2.60
N ARG A 258 4.88 -31.32 -2.98
CA ARG A 258 4.31 -30.12 -2.35
C ARG A 258 2.81 -30.22 -2.12
N PHE A 259 2.34 -29.50 -1.13
CA PHE A 259 0.92 -29.25 -0.91
C PHE A 259 0.41 -28.11 -1.81
N ASP A 260 -0.88 -28.06 -2.09
CA ASP A 260 -1.53 -27.06 -2.97
C ASP A 260 -1.20 -25.60 -2.55
N VAL A 261 -1.00 -25.35 -1.26
CA VAL A 261 -0.61 -24.03 -0.75
C VAL A 261 0.73 -23.57 -1.32
N ALA A 262 1.70 -24.45 -1.55
CA ALA A 262 2.98 -24.08 -2.13
C ALA A 262 2.82 -23.58 -3.57
N GLY A 263 2.06 -24.30 -4.39
CA GLY A 263 1.73 -23.88 -5.76
C GLY A 263 1.00 -22.53 -5.82
N TYR A 264 0.14 -22.25 -4.85
CA TYR A 264 -0.50 -20.96 -4.74
C TYR A 264 0.48 -19.83 -4.42
N LEU A 265 1.41 -20.06 -3.49
CA LEU A 265 2.42 -19.06 -3.09
C LEU A 265 3.40 -18.76 -4.24
N ASP A 266 3.85 -19.81 -4.94
CA ASP A 266 4.70 -19.65 -6.14
C ASP A 266 3.98 -18.82 -7.20
N TYR A 267 2.73 -19.15 -7.53
CA TYR A 267 1.93 -18.38 -8.48
C TYR A 267 1.79 -16.91 -8.09
N GLN A 268 1.57 -16.61 -6.80
CA GLN A 268 1.47 -15.22 -6.32
C GLN A 268 2.78 -14.47 -6.45
N GLY A 269 3.91 -15.15 -6.20
CA GLY A 269 5.25 -14.60 -6.41
C GLY A 269 5.51 -14.28 -7.88
N GLU A 270 5.31 -15.28 -8.77
CA GLU A 270 5.52 -15.14 -10.22
C GLU A 270 4.71 -13.99 -10.82
N ARG A 271 3.41 -13.92 -10.51
CA ARG A 271 2.54 -12.83 -10.98
C ARG A 271 2.97 -11.46 -10.48
N PHE A 272 3.56 -11.39 -9.29
CA PHE A 272 4.02 -10.12 -8.72
C PHE A 272 5.28 -9.60 -9.42
N VAL A 273 6.23 -10.48 -9.72
CA VAL A 273 7.48 -10.13 -10.42
C VAL A 273 7.23 -9.55 -11.83
N GLU A 274 6.14 -9.93 -12.48
CA GLU A 274 5.78 -9.40 -13.79
C GLU A 274 5.44 -7.90 -13.79
N ARG A 275 5.14 -7.32 -12.62
CA ARG A 275 4.60 -5.96 -12.51
C ARG A 275 5.26 -5.06 -11.46
N PHE A 276 6.16 -5.59 -10.64
CA PHE A 276 6.75 -4.82 -9.54
C PHE A 276 8.27 -4.88 -9.57
N ASP A 277 8.91 -3.76 -9.22
CA ASP A 277 10.35 -3.61 -9.17
C ASP A 277 10.90 -4.00 -7.79
N ALA A 278 12.00 -4.75 -7.75
CA ALA A 278 12.57 -5.25 -6.51
C ALA A 278 13.17 -4.13 -5.63
N ASN A 279 13.87 -3.16 -6.22
CA ASN A 279 14.40 -2.03 -5.47
C ASN A 279 13.29 -1.11 -4.97
N ALA A 280 12.19 -0.94 -5.74
CA ALA A 280 11.01 -0.24 -5.27
C ALA A 280 10.35 -0.96 -4.08
N TYR A 281 10.34 -2.30 -4.08
CA TYR A 281 9.87 -3.09 -2.94
C TYR A 281 10.71 -2.82 -1.69
N LEU A 282 12.05 -2.80 -1.83
CA LEU A 282 12.97 -2.46 -0.75
C LEU A 282 12.71 -1.03 -0.23
N ALA A 283 12.58 -0.07 -1.14
CA ALA A 283 12.35 1.34 -0.78
C ALA A 283 11.03 1.53 -0.01
N ILE A 284 9.92 1.01 -0.54
CA ILE A 284 8.60 1.20 0.08
C ILE A 284 8.49 0.48 1.44
N THR A 285 9.02 -0.73 1.56
CA THR A 285 9.02 -1.42 2.86
C THR A 285 9.87 -0.70 3.89
N ARG A 286 10.96 -0.02 3.50
CA ARG A 286 11.73 0.84 4.41
C ARG A 286 10.97 2.12 4.76
N THR A 287 10.27 2.73 3.81
CA THR A 287 9.38 3.87 4.06
C THR A 287 8.32 3.51 5.11
N MET A 288 7.74 2.31 4.99
CA MET A 288 6.74 1.79 5.94
C MET A 288 7.33 1.55 7.34
N ASP A 289 8.52 0.92 7.42
CA ASP A 289 9.21 0.63 8.69
C ASP A 289 9.54 1.89 9.48
N THR A 290 9.84 2.99 8.80
CA THR A 290 10.31 4.23 9.43
C THR A 290 9.18 5.18 9.82
N TRP A 291 7.92 4.83 9.55
CA TRP A 291 6.81 5.68 9.94
C TRP A 291 6.57 5.64 11.45
N ASP A 292 6.78 6.79 12.07
CA ASP A 292 6.53 7.05 13.48
C ASP A 292 5.89 8.44 13.61
N PRO A 293 4.62 8.53 14.04
CA PRO A 293 3.95 9.81 14.26
C PRO A 293 4.66 10.73 15.24
N ALA A 294 5.47 10.18 16.16
CA ALA A 294 6.25 10.99 17.11
C ALA A 294 7.42 11.71 16.44
N ARG A 295 7.90 11.22 15.31
CA ARG A 295 9.09 11.79 14.66
C ARG A 295 8.86 13.26 14.27
N GLY A 296 9.79 14.13 14.68
CA GLY A 296 9.69 15.58 14.47
C GLY A 296 8.73 16.29 15.44
N TYR A 297 8.19 15.58 16.43
CA TYR A 297 7.37 16.12 17.50
C TYR A 297 7.88 15.62 18.87
N PRO A 298 7.55 16.30 19.97
CA PRO A 298 7.97 15.86 21.31
C PRO A 298 7.42 14.48 21.72
N SER A 299 6.29 14.06 21.13
CA SER A 299 5.68 12.74 21.31
C SER A 299 4.63 12.49 20.22
N ALA A 300 4.16 11.25 20.09
CA ALA A 300 3.05 10.92 19.17
C ALA A 300 1.77 11.67 19.55
N GLU A 301 1.48 11.85 20.86
CA GLU A 301 0.34 12.62 21.33
C GLU A 301 0.44 14.10 20.93
N ALA A 302 1.66 14.66 20.89
CA ALA A 302 1.87 16.03 20.38
C ALA A 302 1.59 16.13 18.88
N ALA A 303 1.95 15.11 18.10
CA ALA A 303 1.59 15.01 16.69
C ALA A 303 0.07 14.87 16.51
N PHE A 304 -0.56 13.96 17.25
CA PHE A 304 -2.01 13.71 17.17
C PHE A 304 -2.85 14.94 17.51
N ARG A 305 -2.45 15.75 18.50
CA ARG A 305 -3.12 17.01 18.82
C ARG A 305 -3.20 18.01 17.68
N ARG A 306 -2.39 17.83 16.64
CA ARG A 306 -2.46 18.67 15.44
C ARG A 306 -3.65 18.32 14.55
N ILE A 307 -4.14 17.08 14.61
CA ILE A 307 -5.23 16.60 13.75
C ILE A 307 -6.52 17.36 14.08
N GLN A 308 -7.06 18.06 13.08
CA GLN A 308 -8.35 18.76 13.17
C GLN A 308 -9.48 17.96 12.51
N ALA A 309 -9.12 16.98 11.67
CA ALA A 309 -10.03 16.12 10.96
C ALA A 309 -10.82 15.19 11.90
N GLU A 310 -12.01 14.79 11.45
CA GLU A 310 -12.66 13.59 11.99
C GLU A 310 -11.90 12.35 11.48
N VAL A 311 -11.59 11.41 12.36
CA VAL A 311 -10.83 10.22 12.01
C VAL A 311 -11.70 8.98 12.21
N MET A 312 -11.76 8.13 11.18
CA MET A 312 -12.24 6.76 11.29
C MET A 312 -11.04 5.82 11.16
N LEU A 313 -10.84 4.99 12.17
CA LEU A 313 -9.94 3.85 12.11
C LEU A 313 -10.73 2.57 11.87
N VAL A 314 -10.32 1.80 10.89
CA VAL A 314 -10.93 0.49 10.59
C VAL A 314 -9.92 -0.61 10.90
N GLY A 315 -10.18 -1.39 11.94
CA GLY A 315 -9.52 -2.66 12.21
C GLY A 315 -10.11 -3.77 11.33
N ILE A 316 -9.38 -4.83 11.10
CA ILE A 316 -9.86 -6.03 10.39
C ILE A 316 -9.77 -7.21 11.34
N SER A 317 -10.90 -7.89 11.58
CA SER A 317 -11.03 -8.90 12.65
C SER A 317 -9.99 -10.02 12.61
N SER A 318 -9.55 -10.44 11.43
CA SER A 318 -8.58 -11.52 11.22
C SER A 318 -7.21 -11.04 10.76
N ASP A 319 -6.94 -9.73 10.82
CA ASP A 319 -5.64 -9.17 10.46
C ASP A 319 -4.62 -9.46 11.57
N TRP A 320 -3.54 -10.15 11.21
CA TRP A 320 -2.45 -10.43 12.14
C TRP A 320 -1.17 -9.66 11.82
N LEU A 321 -1.14 -8.93 10.68
CA LEU A 321 -0.09 -7.97 10.36
C LEU A 321 -0.31 -6.64 11.10
N PHE A 322 -1.55 -6.18 11.15
CA PHE A 322 -2.03 -5.06 11.95
C PHE A 322 -3.23 -5.53 12.79
N PRO A 323 -2.97 -6.20 13.90
CA PRO A 323 -4.03 -6.76 14.75
C PRO A 323 -5.06 -5.70 15.17
N PRO A 324 -6.35 -6.06 15.26
CA PRO A 324 -7.41 -5.11 15.56
C PRO A 324 -7.24 -4.39 16.91
N ASP A 325 -6.60 -5.03 17.89
CA ASP A 325 -6.26 -4.41 19.17
C ASP A 325 -5.25 -3.26 19.03
N GLU A 326 -4.30 -3.35 18.09
CA GLU A 326 -3.37 -2.26 17.79
C GLU A 326 -4.08 -1.05 17.17
N ILE A 327 -5.05 -1.29 16.31
CA ILE A 327 -5.87 -0.22 15.71
C ILE A 327 -6.77 0.42 16.78
N ALA A 328 -7.35 -0.38 17.65
CA ALA A 328 -8.14 0.12 18.78
C ALA A 328 -7.28 0.95 19.76
N GLU A 329 -6.06 0.48 20.08
CA GLU A 329 -5.11 1.23 20.91
C GLU A 329 -4.76 2.58 20.28
N LEU A 330 -4.50 2.62 18.96
CA LEU A 330 -4.27 3.87 18.23
C LEU A 330 -5.47 4.81 18.34
N GLY A 331 -6.70 4.29 18.22
CA GLY A 331 -7.94 5.06 18.40
C GLY A 331 -8.02 5.72 19.78
N LEU A 332 -7.78 4.95 20.83
CA LEU A 332 -7.75 5.48 22.21
C LEU A 332 -6.70 6.57 22.40
N ARG A 333 -5.54 6.44 21.75
CA ARG A 333 -4.48 7.47 21.81
C ARG A 333 -4.89 8.75 21.07
N LEU A 334 -5.57 8.64 19.93
CA LEU A 334 -6.12 9.77 19.19
C LEU A 334 -7.19 10.49 20.02
N GLU A 335 -8.15 9.76 20.59
CA GLU A 335 -9.19 10.32 21.47
C GLU A 335 -8.59 11.04 22.67
N LYS A 336 -7.61 10.43 23.35
CA LYS A 336 -6.88 11.04 24.46
C LYS A 336 -6.13 12.32 24.07
N ALA A 337 -5.70 12.42 22.82
CA ALA A 337 -5.09 13.62 22.26
C ALA A 337 -6.14 14.70 21.89
N GLY A 338 -7.44 14.40 22.00
CA GLY A 338 -8.53 15.32 21.69
C GLY A 338 -9.04 15.23 20.24
N VAL A 339 -8.63 14.22 19.48
CA VAL A 339 -9.11 13.98 18.11
C VAL A 339 -10.48 13.32 18.15
N ARG A 340 -11.43 13.79 17.33
CA ARG A 340 -12.69 13.07 17.09
C ARG A 340 -12.38 11.79 16.31
N CYS A 341 -12.31 10.67 17.01
CA CYS A 341 -11.93 9.39 16.44
C CYS A 341 -13.05 8.36 16.63
N GLU A 342 -13.43 7.68 15.58
CA GLU A 342 -14.31 6.53 15.60
C GLU A 342 -13.52 5.29 15.21
N HIS A 343 -13.61 4.22 16.01
CA HIS A 343 -13.04 2.93 15.68
C HIS A 343 -14.16 1.99 15.19
N ARG A 344 -13.95 1.35 14.05
CA ARG A 344 -14.82 0.32 13.49
C ARG A 344 -14.04 -0.93 13.14
N GLU A 345 -14.74 -2.05 13.03
CA GLU A 345 -14.15 -3.33 12.65
C GLU A 345 -14.80 -3.85 11.37
N LEU A 346 -13.96 -4.17 10.38
CA LEU A 346 -14.34 -4.94 9.21
C LEU A 346 -14.23 -6.43 9.56
N VAL A 347 -15.37 -7.07 9.80
CA VAL A 347 -15.42 -8.50 10.12
C VAL A 347 -15.20 -9.31 8.86
N SER A 348 -14.09 -10.02 8.78
CA SER A 348 -13.72 -10.82 7.61
C SER A 348 -12.72 -11.92 8.00
N SER A 349 -12.72 -13.02 7.27
CA SER A 349 -11.69 -14.07 7.35
C SER A 349 -10.53 -13.86 6.37
N HIS A 350 -10.55 -12.78 5.57
CA HIS A 350 -9.54 -12.58 4.53
C HIS A 350 -8.21 -11.98 5.04
N GLY A 351 -8.07 -11.74 6.36
CA GLY A 351 -6.87 -11.15 6.94
C GLY A 351 -6.70 -9.69 6.50
N HIS A 352 -5.48 -9.23 6.44
CA HIS A 352 -5.14 -7.86 6.03
C HIS A 352 -5.73 -7.46 4.67
N ASP A 353 -5.81 -8.40 3.72
CA ASP A 353 -6.38 -8.15 2.38
C ASP A 353 -7.91 -7.98 2.37
N ALA A 354 -8.61 -8.02 3.50
CA ALA A 354 -10.06 -7.87 3.56
C ALA A 354 -10.56 -6.58 2.91
N PHE A 355 -9.79 -5.49 3.00
CA PHE A 355 -10.17 -4.23 2.34
C PHE A 355 -10.20 -4.32 0.80
N LEU A 356 -9.56 -5.33 0.20
CA LEU A 356 -9.65 -5.65 -1.23
C LEU A 356 -10.66 -6.75 -1.52
N ALA A 357 -10.77 -7.72 -0.61
CA ALA A 357 -11.56 -8.92 -0.81
C ALA A 357 -13.05 -8.74 -0.46
N GLU A 358 -13.37 -7.77 0.42
CA GLU A 358 -14.72 -7.48 0.92
C GLU A 358 -15.19 -6.05 0.56
N PRO A 359 -15.20 -5.69 -0.74
CA PRO A 359 -15.48 -4.30 -1.12
C PRO A 359 -16.90 -3.83 -0.78
N ASP A 360 -17.89 -4.72 -0.80
CA ASP A 360 -19.29 -4.39 -0.49
C ASP A 360 -19.48 -4.17 1.02
N GLU A 361 -18.81 -4.97 1.87
CA GLU A 361 -18.81 -4.80 3.32
C GLU A 361 -18.08 -3.52 3.71
N LEU A 362 -16.91 -3.30 3.10
CA LEU A 362 -16.15 -2.08 3.28
C LEU A 362 -16.97 -0.86 2.88
N ALA A 363 -17.67 -0.89 1.73
CA ALA A 363 -18.50 0.21 1.27
C ALA A 363 -19.63 0.52 2.28
N ARG A 364 -20.31 -0.50 2.82
CA ARG A 364 -21.35 -0.31 3.85
C ARG A 364 -20.79 0.31 5.12
N LEU A 365 -19.59 -0.11 5.54
CA LEU A 365 -18.93 0.41 6.73
C LEU A 365 -18.55 1.88 6.58
N LEU A 366 -18.09 2.28 5.40
CA LEU A 366 -17.58 3.62 5.12
C LEU A 366 -18.64 4.63 4.69
N HIS A 367 -19.79 4.15 4.19
CA HIS A 367 -20.86 5.01 3.63
C HIS A 367 -21.26 6.19 4.53
N PRO A 368 -21.39 6.06 5.87
CA PRO A 368 -21.76 7.18 6.72
C PRO A 368 -20.73 8.32 6.77
N TYR A 369 -19.52 8.09 6.29
CA TYR A 369 -18.39 9.03 6.33
C TYR A 369 -18.17 9.78 5.00
N LEU A 370 -18.88 9.44 3.96
CA LEU A 370 -18.82 10.05 2.63
C LEU A 370 -20.01 10.96 2.39
#